data_ed637f906fc4595ec6ef8a61c9f0a650
#
_entry.id   ed637f906fc4595ec6ef8a61c9f0a650
#
_cell.length_a   1.000
_cell.length_b   1.000
_cell.length_c   1.000
_cell.angle_alpha   90.00
_cell.angle_beta   90.00
_cell.angle_gamma   90.00
#
_symmetry.space_group_name_H-M   'P 1'
#
loop_
_entity.id
_entity.type
_entity.pdbx_description
1 polymer ?
#
loop_
_entity_poly.entity_id
_entity_poly.type
_entity_poly.pdbx_seq_one_letter_code
_entity_poly.pdbx_strand_id
1 'polypeptide(L)'
;MANDIITQLQARNETLTQAIARYGSLNASTLHTLSFEQTKVTRLTQQLANSALRREENDKQRAGLLEKTQTFAGQLGKLLNVETPDWKLPYEFQGNMVDMAAKGGMDNTARDALSLNIRDWSLDFNQDQKDLQSTAATMIEGGVSALQDLSRYMPDIAKAATASRDSAQSWAQAALATRDKLNIAPDDFRFAQNMLYSVAKSGGGSVAEQTQWINAFAGKTGAQGKEGIAELTATMQIAMKNAPDAGAAAANFDHFLKSAFSKETDSWFARQGVDLQGSLLEHQQNGIGVTEAMTHIVQMQLEKMNPQILDTFRQTMKIEDLSARGDALQAMVEKFNLGAMFGDAQTRDFLAPMLANMDEYRQLKASAMQAAGQHVIDDDFAAKMTSPGEQTKALQLSLNDLWLTVGLELMPAIGELAQSITPLVRQFSAWLRENPALVQGVAKVVSVIWLFNGALNILRLGANLIASPFIRLIDIFLKVKAGLALGGGSRALSVLKSFGNGAKSLTMLLGNGLIKGLRLVGQTFIWLGRALLMNPVGLTITAIAGAAYLLYRYWEPISGFFAGVWERIKTAFDGGIAGVTRLILDWSPLGLFYRAFAGVLDWFGIELPASFSE
;
A
#
# COMPACT_ATOMS: atom_id res chain seq x y z
N MET A 1 -40.35 -4.81 -5.34
CA MET A 1 -41.52 -5.52 -4.75
C MET A 1 -42.38 -4.63 -3.81
N ALA A 2 -41.86 -3.94 -2.76
CA ALA A 2 -42.69 -3.03 -1.95
C ALA A 2 -43.22 -1.85 -2.78
N ASN A 3 -42.39 -1.16 -3.51
CA ASN A 3 -42.77 -0.05 -4.38
C ASN A 3 -43.79 -0.47 -5.46
N ASP A 4 -43.63 -1.68 -6.00
CA ASP A 4 -44.54 -2.23 -6.98
C ASP A 4 -45.96 -2.47 -6.39
N ILE A 5 -46.06 -3.02 -5.17
CA ILE A 5 -47.31 -3.18 -4.45
C ILE A 5 -47.95 -1.81 -4.11
N ILE A 6 -47.15 -0.84 -3.69
CA ILE A 6 -47.62 0.53 -3.40
C ILE A 6 -48.18 1.16 -4.69
N THR A 7 -47.48 1.04 -5.81
CA THR A 7 -47.95 1.55 -7.12
C THR A 7 -49.27 0.91 -7.53
N GLN A 8 -49.42 -0.43 -7.35
CA GLN A 8 -50.66 -1.13 -7.65
C GLN A 8 -51.82 -0.72 -6.72
N LEU A 9 -51.58 -0.45 -5.44
CA LEU A 9 -52.57 0.08 -4.50
C LEU A 9 -52.97 1.51 -4.88
N GLN A 10 -52.06 2.34 -5.30
CA GLN A 10 -52.33 3.69 -5.80
C GLN A 10 -53.24 3.66 -7.04
N ALA A 11 -52.91 2.83 -8.04
CA ALA A 11 -53.73 2.62 -9.22
C ALA A 11 -55.15 2.10 -8.87
N ARG A 12 -55.25 1.17 -7.87
CA ARG A 12 -56.52 0.70 -7.36
C ARG A 12 -57.32 1.83 -6.70
N ASN A 13 -56.67 2.71 -5.94
CA ASN A 13 -57.26 3.85 -5.28
C ASN A 13 -57.84 4.84 -6.34
N GLU A 14 -57.12 5.12 -7.42
CA GLU A 14 -57.58 5.94 -8.53
C GLU A 14 -58.81 5.32 -9.21
N THR A 15 -58.80 4.00 -9.45
CA THR A 15 -59.95 3.28 -10.02
C THR A 15 -61.16 3.38 -9.10
N LEU A 16 -61.00 3.27 -7.77
CA LEU A 16 -62.07 3.43 -6.80
C LEU A 16 -62.58 4.87 -6.77
N THR A 17 -61.74 5.87 -6.88
CA THR A 17 -62.10 7.28 -6.98
C THR A 17 -63.00 7.53 -8.21
N GLN A 18 -62.58 6.99 -9.39
CA GLN A 18 -63.38 7.10 -10.60
C GLN A 18 -64.73 6.36 -10.49
N ALA A 19 -64.75 5.19 -9.85
CA ALA A 19 -65.96 4.44 -9.63
C ALA A 19 -66.94 5.19 -8.69
N ILE A 20 -66.45 5.82 -7.61
CA ILE A 20 -67.22 6.68 -6.71
C ILE A 20 -67.82 7.86 -7.49
N ALA A 21 -67.03 8.53 -8.33
CA ALA A 21 -67.51 9.66 -9.14
C ALA A 21 -68.58 9.24 -10.15
N ARG A 22 -68.47 8.03 -10.71
CA ARG A 22 -69.37 7.53 -11.76
C ARG A 22 -70.66 6.90 -11.26
N TYR A 23 -70.60 6.20 -10.16
CA TYR A 23 -71.69 5.35 -9.67
C TYR A 23 -72.17 5.73 -8.24
N GLY A 24 -71.45 6.54 -7.49
CA GLY A 24 -71.77 6.91 -6.12
C GLY A 24 -73.06 7.70 -5.94
N SER A 25 -73.50 8.42 -6.98
CA SER A 25 -74.77 9.16 -7.00
C SER A 25 -75.99 8.27 -7.28
N LEU A 26 -75.82 7.03 -7.70
CA LEU A 26 -76.89 6.15 -8.10
C LEU A 26 -77.50 5.34 -6.95
N ASN A 27 -76.74 5.03 -5.91
CA ASN A 27 -77.18 4.24 -4.73
C ASN A 27 -76.29 4.51 -3.53
N ALA A 28 -76.87 4.84 -2.38
CA ALA A 28 -76.18 5.12 -1.13
C ALA A 28 -75.39 3.91 -0.59
N SER A 29 -75.88 2.68 -0.77
CA SER A 29 -75.21 1.45 -0.41
C SER A 29 -73.91 1.22 -1.22
N THR A 30 -73.95 1.50 -2.55
CA THR A 30 -72.80 1.40 -3.43
C THR A 30 -71.73 2.45 -3.06
N LEU A 31 -72.14 3.68 -2.78
CA LEU A 31 -71.24 4.74 -2.33
C LEU A 31 -70.54 4.34 -1.01
N HIS A 32 -71.28 3.80 -0.03
CA HIS A 32 -70.73 3.37 1.24
C HIS A 32 -69.70 2.22 1.08
N THR A 33 -70.00 1.25 0.21
CA THR A 33 -69.10 0.13 -0.05
C THR A 33 -67.81 0.58 -0.77
N LEU A 34 -67.91 1.42 -1.79
CA LEU A 34 -66.78 1.96 -2.55
C LEU A 34 -65.92 2.86 -1.68
N SER A 35 -66.49 3.73 -0.85
CA SER A 35 -65.76 4.62 0.06
C SER A 35 -65.06 3.84 1.18
N PHE A 36 -65.69 2.77 1.68
CA PHE A 36 -65.06 1.87 2.65
C PHE A 36 -63.82 1.14 2.04
N GLU A 37 -63.93 0.58 0.84
CA GLU A 37 -62.83 -0.05 0.15
C GLU A 37 -61.70 0.95 -0.19
N GLN A 38 -62.05 2.18 -0.59
CA GLN A 38 -61.08 3.26 -0.85
C GLN A 38 -60.29 3.61 0.44
N THR A 39 -61.00 3.78 1.56
CA THR A 39 -60.39 4.06 2.87
C THR A 39 -59.41 2.94 3.27
N LYS A 40 -59.82 1.69 3.04
CA LYS A 40 -58.98 0.51 3.34
C LYS A 40 -57.74 0.47 2.48
N VAL A 41 -57.83 0.73 1.17
CA VAL A 41 -56.68 0.78 0.25
C VAL A 41 -55.74 1.91 0.60
N THR A 42 -56.24 3.11 0.88
CA THR A 42 -55.47 4.29 1.31
C THR A 42 -54.68 3.99 2.59
N ARG A 43 -55.37 3.41 3.61
CA ARG A 43 -54.73 3.03 4.88
C ARG A 43 -53.60 1.98 4.67
N LEU A 44 -53.82 0.99 3.82
CA LEU A 44 -52.80 -0.04 3.50
C LEU A 44 -51.61 0.56 2.78
N THR A 45 -51.84 1.48 1.83
CA THR A 45 -50.75 2.18 1.12
C THR A 45 -49.87 2.95 2.10
N GLN A 46 -50.49 3.69 3.02
CA GLN A 46 -49.78 4.46 4.04
C GLN A 46 -49.02 3.56 5.03
N GLN A 47 -49.62 2.43 5.47
CA GLN A 47 -48.97 1.48 6.37
C GLN A 47 -47.74 0.82 5.70
N LEU A 48 -47.84 0.46 4.41
CA LEU A 48 -46.71 -0.11 3.65
C LEU A 48 -45.59 0.88 3.44
N ALA A 49 -45.90 2.13 3.07
CA ALA A 49 -44.92 3.19 2.92
C ALA A 49 -44.16 3.44 4.23
N ASN A 50 -44.89 3.57 5.34
CA ASN A 50 -44.29 3.77 6.67
C ASN A 50 -43.42 2.55 7.10
N SER A 51 -43.85 1.32 6.77
CA SER A 51 -43.09 0.11 7.08
C SER A 51 -41.78 0.06 6.27
N ALA A 52 -41.81 0.46 4.98
CA ALA A 52 -40.64 0.53 4.13
C ALA A 52 -39.63 1.56 4.66
N LEU A 53 -40.07 2.74 5.05
CA LEU A 53 -39.21 3.78 5.65
C LEU A 53 -38.57 3.32 6.97
N ARG A 54 -39.35 2.70 7.86
CA ARG A 54 -38.82 2.16 9.13
C ARG A 54 -37.75 1.09 8.90
N ARG A 55 -37.93 0.27 7.88
CA ARG A 55 -36.94 -0.75 7.51
C ARG A 55 -35.65 -0.13 6.99
N GLU A 56 -35.76 0.85 6.10
CA GLU A 56 -34.61 1.57 5.57
C GLU A 56 -33.82 2.28 6.67
N GLU A 57 -34.51 2.95 7.57
CA GLU A 57 -33.92 3.64 8.71
C GLU A 57 -33.23 2.66 9.68
N ASN A 58 -33.85 1.52 9.97
CA ASN A 58 -33.25 0.46 10.79
C ASN A 58 -31.98 -0.12 10.14
N ASP A 59 -32.01 -0.36 8.81
CA ASP A 59 -30.84 -0.88 8.08
C ASP A 59 -29.69 0.16 8.04
N LYS A 60 -30.01 1.46 7.90
CA LYS A 60 -29.02 2.57 8.02
C LYS A 60 -28.42 2.67 9.42
N GLN A 61 -29.25 2.62 10.45
CA GLN A 61 -28.78 2.65 11.85
C GLN A 61 -27.88 1.46 12.16
N ARG A 62 -28.23 0.27 11.66
CA ARG A 62 -27.41 -0.94 11.82
C ARG A 62 -26.05 -0.80 11.13
N ALA A 63 -26.02 -0.30 9.90
CA ALA A 63 -24.77 -0.08 9.17
C ALA A 63 -23.86 0.90 9.93
N GLY A 64 -24.38 2.03 10.38
CA GLY A 64 -23.62 3.00 11.17
C GLY A 64 -23.14 2.47 12.53
N LEU A 65 -23.93 1.62 13.21
CA LEU A 65 -23.52 0.98 14.46
C LEU A 65 -22.45 -0.09 14.23
N LEU A 66 -22.55 -0.82 13.13
CA LEU A 66 -21.53 -1.82 12.74
C LEU A 66 -20.19 -1.17 12.44
N GLU A 67 -20.21 -0.07 11.69
CA GLU A 67 -19.02 0.74 11.39
C GLU A 67 -18.35 1.27 12.67
N LYS A 68 -19.14 1.86 13.57
CA LYS A 68 -18.64 2.35 14.87
C LYS A 68 -18.05 1.22 15.73
N THR A 69 -18.66 0.02 15.69
CA THR A 69 -18.18 -1.15 16.43
C THR A 69 -16.90 -1.70 15.82
N GLN A 70 -16.78 -1.72 14.49
CA GLN A 70 -15.55 -2.11 13.79
C GLN A 70 -14.43 -1.11 14.04
N THR A 71 -14.73 0.19 14.00
CA THR A 71 -13.77 1.25 14.33
C THR A 71 -13.28 1.12 15.78
N PHE A 72 -14.19 0.87 16.72
CA PHE A 72 -13.83 0.61 18.11
C PHE A 72 -12.96 -0.64 18.28
N ALA A 73 -13.31 -1.75 17.63
CA ALA A 73 -12.52 -2.98 17.65
C ALA A 73 -11.12 -2.77 17.03
N GLY A 74 -11.05 -2.00 15.92
CA GLY A 74 -9.79 -1.62 15.28
C GLY A 74 -8.91 -0.74 16.18
N GLN A 75 -9.51 0.23 16.89
CA GLN A 75 -8.81 1.06 17.86
C GLN A 75 -8.33 0.24 19.07
N LEU A 76 -9.14 -0.71 19.54
CA LEU A 76 -8.74 -1.64 20.61
C LEU A 76 -7.55 -2.51 20.20
N GLY A 77 -7.57 -3.03 18.98
CA GLY A 77 -6.45 -3.79 18.40
C GLY A 77 -5.16 -2.97 18.33
N LYS A 78 -5.26 -1.71 17.90
CA LYS A 78 -4.13 -0.77 17.86
C LYS A 78 -3.61 -0.41 19.27
N LEU A 79 -4.49 -0.27 20.24
CA LEU A 79 -4.12 0.06 21.63
C LEU A 79 -3.43 -1.12 22.32
N LEU A 80 -3.79 -2.35 21.96
CA LEU A 80 -3.16 -3.57 22.45
C LEU A 80 -1.85 -3.90 21.74
N ASN A 81 -1.68 -3.42 20.51
CA ASN A 81 -0.49 -3.61 19.66
C ASN A 81 0.33 -2.33 19.50
N VAL A 82 0.36 -1.43 20.44
CA VAL A 82 1.22 -0.22 20.54
C VAL A 82 1.92 0.17 19.21
N GLU A 83 1.18 0.27 18.12
CA GLU A 83 1.62 1.00 16.94
C GLU A 83 0.93 2.37 16.99
N THR A 84 1.74 3.37 17.40
CA THR A 84 1.33 4.78 17.38
C THR A 84 0.96 5.20 15.96
N PRO A 85 -0.07 6.09 15.76
CA PRO A 85 -0.39 6.64 14.45
C PRO A 85 0.84 7.33 13.85
N ASP A 86 0.95 7.25 12.56
CA ASP A 86 2.13 7.55 11.73
C ASP A 86 2.51 9.04 11.64
N TRP A 87 2.65 9.68 12.80
CA TRP A 87 3.33 10.98 12.92
C TRP A 87 4.83 10.89 12.61
N LYS A 88 5.33 9.66 12.38
CA LYS A 88 6.74 9.40 12.07
C LYS A 88 7.11 9.78 10.65
N LEU A 89 6.17 9.71 9.70
CA LEU A 89 6.44 9.88 8.27
C LEU A 89 7.20 11.20 7.96
N PRO A 90 6.76 12.39 8.41
CA PRO A 90 7.48 13.64 8.16
C PRO A 90 8.87 13.67 8.82
N TYR A 91 9.01 13.13 10.04
CA TYR A 91 10.29 13.09 10.74
C TYR A 91 11.27 12.13 10.07
N GLU A 92 10.83 10.93 9.71
CA GLU A 92 11.64 9.94 8.99
C GLU A 92 12.04 10.47 7.62
N PHE A 93 11.09 11.07 6.89
CA PHE A 93 11.37 11.66 5.59
C PHE A 93 12.45 12.74 5.70
N GLN A 94 12.29 13.71 6.60
CA GLN A 94 13.25 14.79 6.78
C GLN A 94 14.59 14.27 7.34
N GLY A 95 14.57 13.33 8.28
CA GLY A 95 15.79 12.71 8.81
C GLY A 95 16.60 12.06 7.69
N ASN A 96 15.95 11.26 6.84
CA ASN A 96 16.59 10.63 5.69
C ASN A 96 17.16 11.66 4.70
N MET A 97 16.45 12.80 4.48
CA MET A 97 16.96 13.87 3.61
C MET A 97 18.20 14.53 4.19
N VAL A 98 18.26 14.76 5.51
CA VAL A 98 19.45 15.30 6.20
C VAL A 98 20.63 14.34 6.09
N ASP A 99 20.41 13.04 6.32
CA ASP A 99 21.44 12.02 6.22
C ASP A 99 21.98 11.88 4.80
N MET A 100 21.11 11.90 3.79
CA MET A 100 21.50 11.89 2.37
C MET A 100 22.31 13.15 2.00
N ALA A 101 21.87 14.34 2.43
CA ALA A 101 22.57 15.56 2.18
C ALA A 101 23.97 15.55 2.80
N ALA A 102 24.10 15.06 4.03
CA ALA A 102 25.39 14.91 4.70
C ALA A 102 26.33 13.95 3.95
N LYS A 103 25.83 12.79 3.51
CA LYS A 103 26.62 11.81 2.73
C LYS A 103 27.01 12.36 1.35
N GLY A 104 26.11 13.09 0.69
CA GLY A 104 26.34 13.65 -0.65
C GLY A 104 27.11 14.98 -0.67
N GLY A 105 27.41 15.56 0.51
CA GLY A 105 28.02 16.88 0.61
C GLY A 105 27.12 18.00 0.08
N MET A 106 25.81 17.84 0.16
CA MET A 106 24.81 18.80 -0.33
C MET A 106 24.57 19.91 0.71
N ASP A 107 24.40 21.13 0.23
CA ASP A 107 23.92 22.23 1.08
C ASP A 107 22.39 22.10 1.34
N ASN A 108 21.88 22.98 2.19
CA ASN A 108 20.46 22.99 2.52
C ASN A 108 19.56 23.23 1.30
N THR A 109 19.99 24.06 0.35
CA THR A 109 19.23 24.38 -0.87
C THR A 109 19.10 23.14 -1.77
N ALA A 110 20.21 22.43 -1.99
CA ALA A 110 20.21 21.20 -2.78
C ALA A 110 19.41 20.08 -2.09
N ARG A 111 19.50 19.96 -0.76
CA ARG A 111 18.68 19.03 0.03
C ARG A 111 17.19 19.31 -0.13
N ASP A 112 16.78 20.57 0.03
CA ASP A 112 15.37 20.94 -0.04
C ASP A 112 14.82 20.75 -1.46
N ALA A 113 15.61 21.06 -2.49
CA ALA A 113 15.26 20.79 -3.88
C ALA A 113 15.15 19.27 -4.15
N LEU A 114 16.08 18.45 -3.63
CA LEU A 114 15.99 16.99 -3.75
C LEU A 114 14.75 16.44 -3.04
N SER A 115 14.38 17.00 -1.88
CA SER A 115 13.17 16.67 -1.16
C SER A 115 11.91 16.87 -2.00
N LEU A 116 11.81 18.02 -2.67
CA LEU A 116 10.71 18.32 -3.59
C LEU A 116 10.71 17.35 -4.79
N ASN A 117 11.87 17.16 -5.41
CA ASN A 117 12.01 16.27 -6.55
C ASN A 117 11.57 14.82 -6.22
N ILE A 118 11.97 14.28 -5.06
CA ILE A 118 11.56 12.92 -4.64
C ILE A 118 10.03 12.84 -4.50
N ARG A 119 9.39 13.87 -3.99
CA ARG A 119 7.93 13.93 -3.86
C ARG A 119 7.26 14.00 -5.23
N ASP A 120 7.75 14.85 -6.11
CA ASP A 120 7.25 14.96 -7.49
C ASP A 120 7.43 13.62 -8.24
N TRP A 121 8.61 13.02 -8.18
CA TRP A 121 8.85 11.71 -8.83
C TRP A 121 7.99 10.59 -8.25
N SER A 122 7.68 10.65 -6.93
CA SER A 122 6.76 9.71 -6.30
C SER A 122 5.38 9.78 -6.94
N LEU A 123 4.86 10.99 -7.13
CA LEU A 123 3.54 11.23 -7.72
C LEU A 123 3.52 10.95 -9.23
N ASP A 124 4.53 11.42 -9.95
CA ASP A 124 4.61 11.29 -11.41
C ASP A 124 4.79 9.83 -11.86
N PHE A 125 5.58 9.06 -11.11
CA PHE A 125 5.94 7.68 -11.48
C PHE A 125 5.34 6.61 -10.58
N ASN A 126 4.43 7.00 -9.68
CA ASN A 126 3.71 6.08 -8.81
C ASN A 126 4.62 5.18 -7.95
N GLN A 127 5.68 5.77 -7.39
CA GLN A 127 6.64 5.12 -6.51
C GLN A 127 6.55 5.63 -5.08
N ASP A 128 6.82 4.78 -4.10
CA ASP A 128 6.84 5.19 -2.70
C ASP A 128 7.99 6.18 -2.43
N GLN A 129 7.72 7.24 -1.66
CA GLN A 129 8.70 8.27 -1.34
C GLN A 129 9.91 7.70 -0.58
N LYS A 130 9.67 6.74 0.31
CA LYS A 130 10.73 6.09 1.08
C LYS A 130 11.62 5.22 0.18
N ASP A 131 11.02 4.52 -0.78
CA ASP A 131 11.76 3.72 -1.77
C ASP A 131 12.61 4.63 -2.66
N LEU A 132 12.08 5.79 -3.07
CA LEU A 132 12.85 6.77 -3.85
C LEU A 132 13.95 7.43 -3.02
N GLN A 133 13.75 7.69 -1.72
CA GLN A 133 14.80 8.15 -0.83
C GLN A 133 15.94 7.12 -0.74
N SER A 134 15.63 5.85 -0.51
CA SER A 134 16.64 4.79 -0.44
C SER A 134 17.37 4.60 -1.77
N THR A 135 16.65 4.78 -2.88
CA THR A 135 17.19 4.74 -4.25
C THR A 135 18.15 5.91 -4.49
N ALA A 136 17.77 7.13 -4.12
CA ALA A 136 18.64 8.30 -4.21
C ALA A 136 19.89 8.14 -3.32
N ALA A 137 19.75 7.60 -2.11
CA ALA A 137 20.88 7.28 -1.25
C ALA A 137 21.86 6.30 -1.92
N THR A 138 21.36 5.25 -2.58
CA THR A 138 22.19 4.31 -3.36
C THR A 138 22.93 5.01 -4.49
N MET A 139 22.29 5.93 -5.21
CA MET A 139 22.93 6.71 -6.25
C MET A 139 24.05 7.61 -5.69
N ILE A 140 23.81 8.27 -4.55
CA ILE A 140 24.77 9.12 -3.85
C ILE A 140 25.98 8.29 -3.37
N GLU A 141 25.74 7.15 -2.75
CA GLU A 141 26.80 6.22 -2.34
C GLU A 141 27.61 5.67 -3.52
N GLY A 142 26.96 5.51 -4.68
CA GLY A 142 27.59 5.19 -5.95
C GLY A 142 28.29 6.37 -6.63
N GLY A 143 28.40 7.53 -5.98
CA GLY A 143 29.13 8.70 -6.50
C GLY A 143 28.31 9.65 -7.38
N VAL A 144 26.98 9.48 -7.46
CA VAL A 144 26.06 10.44 -8.11
C VAL A 144 25.45 11.35 -7.05
N SER A 145 26.22 12.35 -6.59
CA SER A 145 25.79 13.21 -5.48
C SER A 145 25.29 14.59 -5.93
N ALA A 146 25.64 15.04 -7.15
CA ALA A 146 25.12 16.31 -7.66
C ALA A 146 23.62 16.22 -7.96
N LEU A 147 22.85 17.19 -7.47
CA LEU A 147 21.39 17.25 -7.69
C LEU A 147 21.01 17.15 -9.18
N GLN A 148 21.80 17.81 -10.04
CA GLN A 148 21.56 17.79 -11.48
C GLN A 148 21.69 16.38 -12.06
N ASP A 149 22.67 15.60 -11.62
CA ASP A 149 22.88 14.23 -12.11
C ASP A 149 21.83 13.27 -11.53
N LEU A 150 21.45 13.41 -10.25
CA LEU A 150 20.33 12.68 -9.67
C LEU A 150 19.05 12.93 -10.47
N SER A 151 18.79 14.19 -10.86
CA SER A 151 17.61 14.55 -11.64
C SER A 151 17.59 14.01 -13.06
N ARG A 152 18.74 13.57 -13.59
CA ARG A 152 18.82 12.86 -14.89
C ARG A 152 18.47 11.37 -14.77
N TYR A 153 18.88 10.72 -13.66
CA TYR A 153 18.69 9.30 -13.48
C TYR A 153 17.34 8.94 -12.81
N MET A 154 16.98 9.66 -11.74
CA MET A 154 15.89 9.27 -10.87
C MET A 154 14.50 9.17 -11.53
N PRO A 155 14.10 10.09 -12.46
CA PRO A 155 12.84 9.96 -13.18
C PRO A 155 12.76 8.67 -14.00
N ASP A 156 13.83 8.35 -14.74
CA ASP A 156 13.88 7.14 -15.56
C ASP A 156 13.91 5.87 -14.69
N ILE A 157 14.65 5.88 -13.56
CA ILE A 157 14.66 4.79 -12.57
C ILE A 157 13.25 4.57 -12.00
N ALA A 158 12.57 5.63 -11.55
CA ALA A 158 11.24 5.53 -10.96
C ALA A 158 10.20 5.01 -11.96
N LYS A 159 10.25 5.52 -13.20
CA LYS A 159 9.39 5.05 -14.29
C LYS A 159 9.62 3.57 -14.61
N ALA A 160 10.89 3.17 -14.75
CA ALA A 160 11.23 1.79 -15.05
C ALA A 160 10.81 0.83 -13.93
N ALA A 161 10.94 1.24 -12.67
CA ALA A 161 10.48 0.45 -11.53
C ALA A 161 8.95 0.18 -11.60
N THR A 162 8.15 1.18 -11.94
CA THR A 162 6.71 1.00 -12.13
C THR A 162 6.40 0.14 -13.36
N ALA A 163 7.11 0.36 -14.47
CA ALA A 163 6.92 -0.41 -15.69
C ALA A 163 7.29 -1.89 -15.52
N SER A 164 8.38 -2.20 -14.85
CA SER A 164 8.89 -3.58 -14.72
C SER A 164 8.32 -4.32 -13.52
N ARG A 165 7.90 -3.63 -12.46
CA ARG A 165 7.66 -4.12 -11.08
C ARG A 165 8.93 -4.58 -10.36
N ASP A 166 10.09 -4.26 -10.89
CA ASP A 166 11.33 -4.36 -10.14
C ASP A 166 11.46 -3.18 -9.17
N SER A 167 12.31 -3.32 -8.15
CA SER A 167 12.55 -2.22 -7.22
C SER A 167 13.29 -1.06 -7.91
N ALA A 168 12.99 0.17 -7.51
CA ALA A 168 13.73 1.35 -7.95
C ALA A 168 15.23 1.21 -7.61
N GLN A 169 15.55 0.55 -6.51
CA GLN A 169 16.93 0.27 -6.11
C GLN A 169 17.67 -0.66 -7.09
N SER A 170 17.01 -1.68 -7.65
CA SER A 170 17.59 -2.54 -8.69
C SER A 170 17.93 -1.74 -9.93
N TRP A 171 17.07 -0.81 -10.33
CA TRP A 171 17.32 0.09 -11.44
C TRP A 171 18.43 1.11 -11.17
N ALA A 172 18.56 1.60 -9.91
CA ALA A 172 19.70 2.43 -9.52
C ALA A 172 21.02 1.67 -9.63
N GLN A 173 21.06 0.43 -9.17
CA GLN A 173 22.23 -0.44 -9.33
C GLN A 173 22.58 -0.69 -10.80
N ALA A 174 21.57 -0.88 -11.66
CA ALA A 174 21.77 -1.00 -13.10
C ALA A 174 22.32 0.31 -13.71
N ALA A 175 21.85 1.48 -13.27
CA ALA A 175 22.36 2.77 -13.69
C ALA A 175 23.84 2.93 -13.34
N LEU A 176 24.21 2.62 -12.09
CA LEU A 176 25.60 2.66 -11.64
C LEU A 176 26.49 1.67 -12.40
N ALA A 177 26.02 0.44 -12.58
CA ALA A 177 26.78 -0.58 -13.31
C ALA A 177 27.02 -0.19 -14.78
N THR A 178 26.00 0.31 -15.46
CA THR A 178 26.10 0.73 -16.86
C THR A 178 26.98 1.97 -17.02
N ARG A 179 26.92 2.92 -16.08
CA ARG A 179 27.81 4.08 -16.03
C ARG A 179 29.27 3.65 -15.80
N ASP A 180 29.52 2.89 -14.73
CA ASP A 180 30.89 2.62 -14.24
C ASP A 180 31.61 1.56 -15.02
N LYS A 181 30.88 0.61 -15.58
CA LYS A 181 31.47 -0.55 -16.28
C LYS A 181 31.38 -0.44 -17.79
N LEU A 182 30.34 0.22 -18.31
CA LEU A 182 30.11 0.31 -19.75
C LEU A 182 30.27 1.75 -20.28
N ASN A 183 30.60 2.72 -19.43
CA ASN A 183 30.75 4.15 -19.78
C ASN A 183 29.52 4.75 -20.47
N ILE A 184 28.31 4.34 -20.04
CA ILE A 184 27.05 4.90 -20.53
C ILE A 184 26.80 6.24 -19.84
N ALA A 185 26.65 7.31 -20.62
CA ALA A 185 26.37 8.62 -20.12
C ALA A 185 24.97 8.70 -19.44
N PRO A 186 24.75 9.60 -18.48
CA PRO A 186 23.44 9.75 -17.83
C PRO A 186 22.28 9.94 -18.82
N ASP A 187 22.48 10.74 -19.85
CA ASP A 187 21.45 11.03 -20.87
C ASP A 187 21.14 9.80 -21.78
N ASP A 188 22.07 8.84 -21.85
CA ASP A 188 21.92 7.59 -22.60
C ASP A 188 21.37 6.43 -21.75
N PHE A 189 21.18 6.63 -20.43
CA PHE A 189 20.73 5.58 -19.53
C PHE A 189 19.38 5.00 -19.94
N ARG A 190 18.48 5.82 -20.47
CA ARG A 190 17.17 5.36 -20.96
C ARG A 190 17.28 4.31 -22.08
N PHE A 191 18.31 4.40 -22.93
CA PHE A 191 18.57 3.35 -23.94
C PHE A 191 18.99 2.04 -23.28
N ALA A 192 19.90 2.12 -22.29
CA ALA A 192 20.32 0.96 -21.52
C ALA A 192 19.13 0.30 -20.78
N GLN A 193 18.26 1.09 -20.20
CA GLN A 193 17.05 0.59 -19.53
C GLN A 193 16.13 -0.17 -20.48
N ASN A 194 15.84 0.38 -21.66
CA ASN A 194 15.01 -0.29 -22.66
C ASN A 194 15.63 -1.63 -23.09
N MET A 195 16.96 -1.70 -23.25
CA MET A 195 17.67 -2.92 -23.57
C MET A 195 17.54 -3.97 -22.47
N LEU A 196 17.90 -3.62 -21.24
CA LEU A 196 17.84 -4.51 -20.08
C LEU A 196 16.42 -5.01 -19.82
N TYR A 197 15.43 -4.11 -19.91
CA TYR A 197 14.03 -4.46 -19.72
C TYR A 197 13.50 -5.37 -20.81
N SER A 198 13.82 -5.10 -22.08
CA SER A 198 13.42 -5.96 -23.21
C SER A 198 13.99 -7.36 -23.07
N VAL A 199 15.27 -7.47 -22.67
CA VAL A 199 15.92 -8.76 -22.40
C VAL A 199 15.21 -9.49 -21.24
N ALA A 200 14.90 -8.79 -20.14
CA ALA A 200 14.18 -9.39 -19.02
C ALA A 200 12.78 -9.88 -19.42
N LYS A 201 12.04 -9.12 -20.23
CA LYS A 201 10.71 -9.51 -20.75
C LYS A 201 10.77 -10.77 -21.63
N SER A 202 11.86 -10.97 -22.34
CA SER A 202 12.07 -12.17 -23.19
C SER A 202 12.62 -13.39 -22.43
N GLY A 203 12.74 -13.30 -21.10
CA GLY A 203 13.26 -14.39 -20.26
C GLY A 203 14.79 -14.49 -20.22
N GLY A 204 15.49 -13.44 -20.65
CA GLY A 204 16.96 -13.36 -20.68
C GLY A 204 17.62 -12.95 -19.36
N GLY A 205 16.98 -13.25 -18.23
CA GLY A 205 17.43 -12.89 -16.89
C GLY A 205 16.81 -11.59 -16.39
N SER A 206 16.60 -11.50 -15.06
CA SER A 206 16.10 -10.29 -14.40
C SER A 206 17.08 -9.12 -14.54
N VAL A 207 16.59 -7.89 -14.35
CA VAL A 207 17.46 -6.69 -14.37
C VAL A 207 18.58 -6.79 -13.34
N ALA A 208 18.31 -7.38 -12.19
CA ALA A 208 19.30 -7.60 -11.13
C ALA A 208 20.40 -8.57 -11.58
N GLU A 209 20.05 -9.69 -12.22
CA GLU A 209 21.02 -10.65 -12.78
C GLU A 209 21.86 -10.01 -13.89
N GLN A 210 21.22 -9.30 -14.83
CA GLN A 210 21.94 -8.59 -15.88
C GLN A 210 22.92 -7.55 -15.32
N THR A 211 22.53 -6.85 -14.23
CA THR A 211 23.39 -5.91 -13.51
C THR A 211 24.62 -6.62 -12.91
N GLN A 212 24.42 -7.80 -12.33
CA GLN A 212 25.53 -8.62 -11.81
C GLN A 212 26.47 -9.05 -12.92
N TRP A 213 25.97 -9.46 -14.09
CA TRP A 213 26.77 -9.84 -15.24
C TRP A 213 27.61 -8.67 -15.78
N ILE A 214 27.01 -7.47 -15.87
CA ILE A 214 27.72 -6.26 -16.26
C ILE A 214 28.87 -5.98 -15.28
N ASN A 215 28.59 -6.01 -13.97
CA ASN A 215 29.62 -5.80 -12.95
C ASN A 215 30.74 -6.83 -12.99
N ALA A 216 30.42 -8.10 -13.24
CA ALA A 216 31.36 -9.19 -13.21
C ALA A 216 32.25 -9.27 -14.50
N PHE A 217 31.66 -8.93 -15.65
CA PHE A 217 32.26 -9.31 -16.94
C PHE A 217 32.63 -8.14 -17.84
N ALA A 218 32.01 -6.95 -17.74
CA ALA A 218 32.31 -5.84 -18.64
C ALA A 218 33.82 -5.48 -18.69
N GLY A 219 34.47 -5.42 -17.51
CA GLY A 219 35.90 -5.14 -17.44
C GLY A 219 36.78 -6.28 -17.97
N LYS A 220 36.29 -7.53 -17.96
CA LYS A 220 37.04 -8.70 -18.44
C LYS A 220 36.92 -8.88 -19.96
N THR A 221 35.79 -8.49 -20.53
CA THR A 221 35.51 -8.59 -21.96
C THR A 221 35.86 -7.32 -22.72
N GLY A 222 36.12 -6.21 -22.01
CA GLY A 222 36.31 -4.89 -22.62
C GLY A 222 35.01 -4.31 -23.21
N ALA A 223 33.86 -4.87 -22.82
CA ALA A 223 32.55 -4.42 -23.28
C ALA A 223 32.31 -2.94 -22.92
N GLN A 224 31.77 -2.17 -23.85
CA GLN A 224 31.52 -0.74 -23.72
C GLN A 224 30.16 -0.37 -24.34
N GLY A 225 29.54 0.68 -23.82
CA GLY A 225 28.36 1.25 -24.41
C GLY A 225 27.14 0.30 -24.50
N LYS A 226 26.30 0.56 -25.46
CA LYS A 226 25.08 -0.25 -25.77
C LYS A 226 25.47 -1.61 -26.33
N GLU A 227 26.51 -1.66 -27.13
CA GLU A 227 27.07 -2.88 -27.69
C GLU A 227 27.50 -3.84 -26.58
N GLY A 228 28.10 -3.32 -25.52
CA GLY A 228 28.48 -4.10 -24.34
C GLY A 228 27.28 -4.72 -23.62
N ILE A 229 26.15 -4.00 -23.46
CA ILE A 229 24.90 -4.57 -22.92
C ILE A 229 24.42 -5.72 -23.83
N ALA A 230 24.33 -5.47 -25.14
CA ALA A 230 23.84 -6.45 -26.10
C ALA A 230 24.72 -7.72 -26.13
N GLU A 231 26.05 -7.57 -26.09
CA GLU A 231 26.98 -8.69 -26.05
C GLU A 231 26.83 -9.50 -24.77
N LEU A 232 26.89 -8.85 -23.59
CA LEU A 232 26.87 -9.57 -22.32
C LEU A 232 25.52 -10.26 -22.09
N THR A 233 24.41 -9.60 -22.43
CA THR A 233 23.08 -10.20 -22.25
C THR A 233 22.83 -11.35 -23.23
N ALA A 234 23.24 -11.23 -24.50
CA ALA A 234 23.18 -12.34 -25.46
C ALA A 234 24.05 -13.51 -25.05
N THR A 235 25.30 -13.23 -24.61
CA THR A 235 26.25 -14.25 -24.11
C THR A 235 25.63 -15.05 -22.98
N MET A 236 25.04 -14.38 -21.98
CA MET A 236 24.48 -15.06 -20.82
C MET A 236 23.22 -15.83 -21.18
N GLN A 237 22.36 -15.31 -22.07
CA GLN A 237 21.18 -16.04 -22.55
C GLN A 237 21.58 -17.37 -23.24
N ILE A 238 22.64 -17.37 -24.04
CA ILE A 238 23.13 -18.60 -24.66
C ILE A 238 23.79 -19.51 -23.63
N ALA A 239 24.59 -18.97 -22.69
CA ALA A 239 25.23 -19.74 -21.62
C ALA A 239 24.21 -20.47 -20.73
N MET A 240 23.08 -19.82 -20.41
CA MET A 240 21.98 -20.41 -19.59
C MET A 240 21.35 -21.64 -20.25
N LYS A 241 21.46 -21.84 -21.57
CA LYS A 241 20.95 -23.04 -22.25
C LYS A 241 21.65 -24.34 -21.80
N ASN A 242 22.85 -24.24 -21.24
CA ASN A 242 23.63 -25.37 -20.76
C ASN A 242 24.10 -25.22 -19.31
N ALA A 243 23.28 -24.54 -18.50
CA ALA A 243 23.53 -24.36 -17.08
C ALA A 243 22.21 -24.53 -16.29
N PRO A 244 22.24 -25.04 -15.05
CA PRO A 244 21.04 -25.21 -14.24
C PRO A 244 20.41 -23.88 -13.79
N ASP A 245 21.23 -22.83 -13.71
CA ASP A 245 20.79 -21.48 -13.32
C ASP A 245 21.77 -20.40 -13.84
N ALA A 246 21.39 -19.14 -13.64
CA ALA A 246 22.17 -17.98 -14.06
C ALA A 246 23.54 -17.88 -13.36
N GLY A 247 23.63 -18.34 -12.10
CA GLY A 247 24.90 -18.37 -11.35
C GLY A 247 25.90 -19.37 -11.92
N ALA A 248 25.44 -20.57 -12.26
CA ALA A 248 26.25 -21.59 -12.93
C ALA A 248 26.69 -21.13 -14.33
N ALA A 249 25.79 -20.52 -15.11
CA ALA A 249 26.11 -19.93 -16.39
C ALA A 249 27.21 -18.85 -16.26
N ALA A 250 27.12 -17.99 -15.27
CA ALA A 250 28.13 -16.97 -14.99
C ALA A 250 29.48 -17.57 -14.56
N ALA A 251 29.45 -18.62 -13.75
CA ALA A 251 30.67 -19.35 -13.37
C ALA A 251 31.34 -19.99 -14.59
N ASN A 252 30.57 -20.64 -15.46
CA ASN A 252 31.08 -21.23 -16.70
C ASN A 252 31.71 -20.16 -17.62
N PHE A 253 31.07 -18.99 -17.71
CA PHE A 253 31.61 -17.88 -18.49
C PHE A 253 32.91 -17.32 -17.89
N ASP A 254 33.01 -17.18 -16.58
CA ASP A 254 34.23 -16.73 -15.90
C ASP A 254 35.40 -17.71 -16.14
N HIS A 255 35.15 -19.01 -16.08
CA HIS A 255 36.13 -20.04 -16.40
C HIS A 255 36.56 -19.99 -17.86
N PHE A 256 35.60 -19.82 -18.77
CA PHE A 256 35.92 -19.63 -20.19
C PHE A 256 36.84 -18.43 -20.42
N LEU A 257 36.54 -17.27 -19.84
CA LEU A 257 37.37 -16.08 -20.00
C LEU A 257 38.79 -16.30 -19.46
N LYS A 258 38.94 -16.97 -18.30
CA LYS A 258 40.25 -17.33 -17.76
C LYS A 258 41.01 -18.29 -18.67
N SER A 259 40.33 -19.30 -19.19
CA SER A 259 40.91 -20.30 -20.11
C SER A 259 41.30 -19.67 -21.45
N ALA A 260 40.41 -18.84 -22.03
CA ALA A 260 40.65 -18.18 -23.32
C ALA A 260 41.91 -17.31 -23.36
N PHE A 261 42.27 -16.70 -22.23
CA PHE A 261 43.46 -15.86 -22.09
C PHE A 261 44.65 -16.59 -21.42
N SER A 262 44.57 -17.91 -21.26
CA SER A 262 45.67 -18.68 -20.68
C SER A 262 46.83 -18.88 -21.68
N LYS A 263 48.04 -19.03 -21.14
CA LYS A 263 49.23 -19.34 -21.97
C LYS A 263 49.11 -20.70 -22.67
N GLU A 264 48.42 -21.63 -22.06
CA GLU A 264 48.14 -22.97 -22.59
C GLU A 264 47.29 -22.90 -23.85
N THR A 265 46.21 -22.10 -23.81
CA THR A 265 45.32 -21.86 -24.96
C THR A 265 46.07 -21.15 -26.09
N ASP A 266 46.77 -20.07 -25.77
CA ASP A 266 47.58 -19.32 -26.75
C ASP A 266 48.61 -20.22 -27.44
N SER A 267 49.37 -21.01 -26.65
CA SER A 267 50.35 -21.96 -27.17
C SER A 267 49.72 -23.07 -28.03
N TRP A 268 48.48 -23.49 -27.70
CA TRP A 268 47.78 -24.47 -28.50
C TRP A 268 47.39 -23.90 -29.87
N PHE A 269 46.82 -22.70 -29.93
CA PHE A 269 46.49 -22.02 -31.19
C PHE A 269 47.73 -21.73 -32.03
N ALA A 270 48.80 -21.28 -31.39
CA ALA A 270 50.09 -21.06 -32.08
C ALA A 270 50.62 -22.34 -32.78
N ARG A 271 50.49 -23.51 -32.13
CA ARG A 271 50.84 -24.80 -32.74
C ARG A 271 49.94 -25.17 -33.94
N GLN A 272 48.72 -24.63 -33.99
CA GLN A 272 47.80 -24.79 -35.13
C GLN A 272 48.02 -23.72 -36.22
N GLY A 273 49.00 -22.84 -36.05
CA GLY A 273 49.32 -21.76 -37.00
C GLY A 273 48.32 -20.56 -36.87
N VAL A 274 47.70 -20.40 -35.72
CA VAL A 274 46.77 -19.28 -35.43
C VAL A 274 47.42 -18.36 -34.41
N ASP A 275 47.60 -17.09 -34.75
CA ASP A 275 47.91 -16.02 -33.81
C ASP A 275 46.61 -15.60 -33.10
N LEU A 276 46.37 -16.18 -31.94
CA LEU A 276 45.14 -15.93 -31.20
C LEU A 276 45.02 -14.47 -30.78
N GLN A 277 46.07 -13.88 -30.23
CA GLN A 277 46.06 -12.50 -29.74
C GLN A 277 45.88 -11.48 -30.87
N GLY A 278 46.62 -11.68 -31.99
CA GLY A 278 46.47 -10.86 -33.18
C GLY A 278 45.06 -10.96 -33.77
N SER A 279 44.52 -12.19 -33.86
CA SER A 279 43.15 -12.41 -34.35
C SER A 279 42.08 -11.79 -33.46
N LEU A 280 42.22 -11.87 -32.14
CA LEU A 280 41.28 -11.20 -31.20
C LEU A 280 41.33 -9.68 -31.34
N LEU A 281 42.53 -9.11 -31.47
CA LEU A 281 42.71 -7.67 -31.67
C LEU A 281 42.08 -7.19 -32.98
N GLU A 282 42.26 -7.95 -34.07
CA GLU A 282 41.65 -7.65 -35.37
C GLU A 282 40.13 -7.67 -35.30
N HIS A 283 39.53 -8.66 -34.63
CA HIS A 283 38.08 -8.72 -34.42
C HIS A 283 37.57 -7.52 -33.59
N GLN A 284 38.30 -7.15 -32.52
CA GLN A 284 37.94 -5.99 -31.71
C GLN A 284 38.02 -4.67 -32.50
N GLN A 285 39.02 -4.50 -33.36
CA GLN A 285 39.10 -3.33 -34.24
C GLN A 285 37.93 -3.24 -35.23
N ASN A 286 37.36 -4.39 -35.59
CA ASN A 286 36.15 -4.48 -36.42
C ASN A 286 34.84 -4.43 -35.62
N GLY A 287 34.90 -4.08 -34.31
CA GLY A 287 33.72 -3.94 -33.44
C GLY A 287 33.08 -5.26 -32.98
N ILE A 288 33.80 -6.38 -33.11
CA ILE A 288 33.39 -7.71 -32.68
C ILE A 288 33.90 -7.91 -31.23
N GLY A 289 32.99 -8.16 -30.28
CA GLY A 289 33.35 -8.38 -28.89
C GLY A 289 34.17 -9.66 -28.68
N VAL A 290 34.92 -9.70 -27.58
CA VAL A 290 35.85 -10.79 -27.26
C VAL A 290 35.19 -12.16 -27.26
N THR A 291 33.98 -12.27 -26.71
CA THR A 291 33.24 -13.54 -26.63
C THR A 291 32.87 -14.06 -28.02
N GLU A 292 32.33 -13.19 -28.87
CA GLU A 292 31.99 -13.54 -30.26
C GLU A 292 33.25 -13.88 -31.07
N ALA A 293 34.29 -13.05 -30.93
CA ALA A 293 35.58 -13.25 -31.61
C ALA A 293 36.20 -14.59 -31.25
N MET A 294 36.33 -14.91 -29.96
CA MET A 294 36.90 -16.17 -29.50
C MET A 294 36.08 -17.37 -29.98
N THR A 295 34.74 -17.29 -29.88
CA THR A 295 33.85 -18.36 -30.36
C THR A 295 34.00 -18.57 -31.86
N HIS A 296 34.13 -17.51 -32.65
CA HIS A 296 34.37 -17.58 -34.10
C HIS A 296 35.72 -18.18 -34.45
N ILE A 297 36.79 -17.79 -33.75
CA ILE A 297 38.14 -18.37 -33.95
C ILE A 297 38.13 -19.87 -33.64
N VAL A 298 37.49 -20.28 -32.53
CA VAL A 298 37.30 -21.70 -32.17
C VAL A 298 36.48 -22.41 -33.24
N GLN A 299 35.40 -21.82 -33.73
CA GLN A 299 34.55 -22.39 -34.78
C GLN A 299 35.36 -22.66 -36.04
N MET A 300 36.10 -21.65 -36.56
CA MET A 300 36.93 -21.80 -37.74
C MET A 300 38.00 -22.91 -37.57
N GLN A 301 38.59 -23.00 -36.39
CA GLN A 301 39.59 -24.04 -36.12
C GLN A 301 38.97 -25.44 -36.08
N LEU A 302 37.79 -25.60 -35.51
CA LEU A 302 37.04 -26.86 -35.47
C LEU A 302 36.61 -27.30 -36.89
N GLU A 303 36.14 -26.38 -37.73
CA GLU A 303 35.79 -26.63 -39.13
C GLU A 303 37.00 -27.07 -39.95
N LYS A 304 38.16 -26.46 -39.72
CA LYS A 304 39.43 -26.86 -40.36
C LYS A 304 39.89 -28.25 -39.93
N MET A 305 39.66 -28.64 -38.67
CA MET A 305 40.00 -29.97 -38.16
C MET A 305 39.04 -31.04 -38.70
N ASN A 306 37.74 -30.82 -38.55
CA ASN A 306 36.68 -31.69 -39.08
C ASN A 306 35.34 -30.95 -39.14
N PRO A 307 34.78 -30.69 -40.32
CA PRO A 307 33.49 -29.97 -40.47
C PRO A 307 32.31 -30.61 -39.73
N GLN A 308 32.34 -31.90 -39.41
CA GLN A 308 31.27 -32.58 -38.70
C GLN A 308 31.24 -32.26 -37.20
N ILE A 309 32.29 -31.68 -36.64
CA ILE A 309 32.38 -31.38 -35.20
C ILE A 309 31.26 -30.41 -34.80
N LEU A 310 31.03 -29.34 -35.55
CA LEU A 310 29.99 -28.34 -35.25
C LEU A 310 28.59 -28.93 -35.30
N ASP A 311 28.30 -29.80 -36.26
CA ASP A 311 27.01 -30.48 -36.33
C ASP A 311 26.83 -31.44 -35.14
N THR A 312 27.91 -32.08 -34.68
CA THR A 312 27.88 -32.90 -33.46
C THR A 312 27.57 -32.04 -32.24
N PHE A 313 28.15 -30.83 -32.09
CA PHE A 313 27.79 -29.90 -31.03
C PHE A 313 26.31 -29.53 -31.09
N ARG A 314 25.80 -29.15 -32.28
CA ARG A 314 24.36 -28.83 -32.46
C ARG A 314 23.45 -29.97 -32.08
N GLN A 315 23.83 -31.20 -32.44
CA GLN A 315 23.06 -32.42 -32.07
C GLN A 315 23.09 -32.67 -30.57
N THR A 316 24.26 -32.57 -29.94
CA THR A 316 24.45 -32.78 -28.50
C THR A 316 23.65 -31.77 -27.68
N MET A 317 23.58 -30.51 -28.10
CA MET A 317 22.81 -29.46 -27.45
C MET A 317 21.29 -29.69 -27.50
N LYS A 318 20.77 -30.61 -28.31
CA LYS A 318 19.34 -31.03 -28.33
C LYS A 318 18.97 -32.03 -27.23
N ILE A 319 19.96 -32.59 -26.52
CA ILE A 319 19.71 -33.47 -25.36
C ILE A 319 19.14 -32.60 -24.23
N GLU A 320 17.94 -32.90 -23.77
CA GLU A 320 17.23 -32.08 -22.74
C GLU A 320 17.88 -32.26 -21.36
N ASP A 321 18.20 -33.50 -20.99
CA ASP A 321 18.85 -33.79 -19.70
C ASP A 321 20.26 -33.23 -19.64
N LEU A 322 20.53 -32.33 -18.67
CA LEU A 322 21.80 -31.65 -18.50
C LEU A 322 22.96 -32.62 -18.20
N SER A 323 22.72 -33.67 -17.42
CA SER A 323 23.74 -34.65 -17.08
C SER A 323 24.13 -35.49 -18.30
N ALA A 324 23.13 -36.04 -18.99
CA ALA A 324 23.37 -36.80 -20.25
C ALA A 324 24.00 -35.95 -21.32
N ARG A 325 23.66 -34.66 -21.40
CA ARG A 325 24.29 -33.71 -22.30
C ARG A 325 25.78 -33.47 -21.94
N GLY A 326 26.07 -33.31 -20.63
CA GLY A 326 27.42 -33.17 -20.11
C GLY A 326 28.31 -34.38 -20.47
N ASP A 327 27.79 -35.60 -20.28
CA ASP A 327 28.48 -36.84 -20.62
C ASP A 327 28.73 -36.94 -22.14
N ALA A 328 27.74 -36.59 -22.96
CA ALA A 328 27.87 -36.56 -24.41
C ALA A 328 28.89 -35.53 -24.90
N LEU A 329 28.91 -34.33 -24.28
CA LEU A 329 29.92 -33.31 -24.55
C LEU A 329 31.33 -33.80 -24.16
N GLN A 330 31.47 -34.47 -23.02
CA GLN A 330 32.75 -35.05 -22.59
C GLN A 330 33.25 -36.13 -23.60
N ALA A 331 32.38 -37.06 -23.95
CA ALA A 331 32.71 -38.10 -24.94
C ALA A 331 33.11 -37.50 -26.29
N MET A 332 32.50 -36.38 -26.69
CA MET A 332 32.83 -35.68 -27.91
C MET A 332 34.21 -35.00 -27.83
N VAL A 333 34.53 -34.35 -26.73
CA VAL A 333 35.84 -33.72 -26.47
C VAL A 333 36.97 -34.78 -26.54
N GLU A 334 36.73 -35.96 -25.96
CA GLU A 334 37.66 -37.09 -26.00
C GLU A 334 37.83 -37.66 -27.43
N LYS A 335 36.71 -37.91 -28.12
CA LYS A 335 36.66 -38.44 -29.47
C LYS A 335 37.46 -37.61 -30.49
N PHE A 336 37.35 -36.29 -30.39
CA PHE A 336 37.98 -35.36 -31.32
C PHE A 336 39.27 -34.75 -30.78
N ASN A 337 39.74 -35.20 -29.60
CA ASN A 337 40.94 -34.71 -28.92
C ASN A 337 40.96 -33.19 -28.70
N LEU A 338 39.84 -32.64 -28.23
CA LEU A 338 39.63 -31.21 -28.04
C LEU A 338 39.97 -30.72 -26.61
N GLY A 339 40.48 -31.60 -25.73
CA GLY A 339 40.74 -31.29 -24.33
C GLY A 339 41.64 -30.08 -24.10
N ALA A 340 42.63 -29.86 -24.96
CA ALA A 340 43.52 -28.68 -24.85
C ALA A 340 42.83 -27.36 -25.25
N MET A 341 41.76 -27.40 -26.05
CA MET A 341 40.96 -26.24 -26.45
C MET A 341 39.85 -25.92 -25.44
N PHE A 342 39.23 -26.95 -24.87
CA PHE A 342 38.10 -26.79 -23.96
C PHE A 342 38.51 -26.72 -22.47
N GLY A 343 39.79 -26.93 -22.16
CA GLY A 343 40.37 -26.79 -20.81
C GLY A 343 39.70 -27.67 -19.78
N ASP A 344 38.73 -27.09 -19.08
CA ASP A 344 37.94 -27.74 -18.06
C ASP A 344 36.46 -27.91 -18.46
N ALA A 345 35.68 -28.57 -17.61
CA ALA A 345 34.26 -28.83 -17.85
C ALA A 345 33.45 -27.53 -17.97
N GLN A 346 33.74 -26.52 -17.15
CA GLN A 346 33.00 -25.25 -17.16
C GLN A 346 33.29 -24.47 -18.46
N THR A 347 34.53 -24.41 -18.92
CA THR A 347 34.88 -23.83 -20.23
C THR A 347 34.13 -24.52 -21.36
N ARG A 348 34.07 -25.87 -21.35
CA ARG A 348 33.31 -26.66 -22.31
C ARG A 348 31.82 -26.34 -22.23
N ASP A 349 31.26 -26.30 -21.02
CA ASP A 349 29.83 -26.09 -20.78
C ASP A 349 29.37 -24.69 -21.17
N PHE A 350 30.27 -23.70 -21.21
CA PHE A 350 30.07 -22.39 -21.81
C PHE A 350 30.21 -22.40 -23.34
N LEU A 351 31.29 -22.97 -23.86
CA LEU A 351 31.63 -22.84 -25.27
C LEU A 351 30.70 -23.69 -26.17
N ALA A 352 30.23 -24.84 -25.68
CA ALA A 352 29.36 -25.72 -26.44
C ALA A 352 28.03 -25.06 -26.87
N PRO A 353 27.25 -24.43 -25.98
CA PRO A 353 26.04 -23.70 -26.38
C PRO A 353 26.36 -22.52 -27.31
N MET A 354 27.47 -21.81 -27.11
CA MET A 354 27.90 -20.72 -27.99
C MET A 354 28.14 -21.21 -29.41
N LEU A 355 28.92 -22.29 -29.59
CA LEU A 355 29.19 -22.89 -30.89
C LEU A 355 27.95 -23.43 -31.60
N ALA A 356 27.01 -23.98 -30.84
CA ALA A 356 25.77 -24.54 -31.38
C ALA A 356 24.75 -23.48 -31.79
N ASN A 357 24.74 -22.32 -31.11
CA ASN A 357 23.66 -21.30 -31.23
C ASN A 357 24.19 -19.91 -31.65
N MET A 358 25.24 -19.84 -32.45
CA MET A 358 25.89 -18.58 -32.83
C MET A 358 24.95 -17.64 -33.62
N ASP A 359 24.07 -18.18 -34.44
CA ASP A 359 23.10 -17.41 -35.19
C ASP A 359 22.03 -16.80 -34.23
N GLU A 360 21.60 -17.57 -33.25
CA GLU A 360 20.70 -17.08 -32.20
C GLU A 360 21.37 -16.01 -31.31
N TYR A 361 22.64 -16.21 -30.96
CA TYR A 361 23.44 -15.20 -30.26
C TYR A 361 23.40 -13.85 -30.99
N ARG A 362 23.65 -13.88 -32.32
CA ARG A 362 23.61 -12.66 -33.16
C ARG A 362 22.23 -12.04 -33.22
N GLN A 363 21.17 -12.86 -33.27
CA GLN A 363 19.79 -12.38 -33.23
C GLN A 363 19.45 -11.72 -31.90
N LEU A 364 19.84 -12.32 -30.75
CA LEU A 364 19.66 -11.76 -29.41
C LEU A 364 20.40 -10.44 -29.26
N LYS A 365 21.65 -10.37 -29.73
CA LYS A 365 22.45 -9.13 -29.75
C LYS A 365 21.78 -8.04 -30.58
N ALA A 366 21.29 -8.36 -31.77
CA ALA A 366 20.58 -7.43 -32.64
C ALA A 366 19.27 -6.97 -32.04
N SER A 367 18.50 -7.87 -31.40
CA SER A 367 17.24 -7.56 -30.74
C SER A 367 17.47 -6.63 -29.54
N ALA A 368 18.50 -6.87 -28.73
CA ALA A 368 18.87 -5.98 -27.64
C ALA A 368 19.26 -4.59 -28.14
N MET A 369 20.06 -4.51 -29.23
CA MET A 369 20.42 -3.23 -29.86
C MET A 369 19.19 -2.49 -30.41
N GLN A 370 18.25 -3.20 -31.03
CA GLN A 370 17.01 -2.61 -31.52
C GLN A 370 16.18 -2.03 -30.38
N ALA A 371 16.13 -2.73 -29.23
CA ALA A 371 15.37 -2.27 -28.04
C ALA A 371 15.88 -0.94 -27.50
N ALA A 372 17.14 -0.56 -27.72
CA ALA A 372 17.66 0.73 -27.30
C ALA A 372 16.87 1.92 -27.86
N GLY A 373 16.42 1.82 -29.10
CA GLY A 373 15.64 2.86 -29.78
C GLY A 373 14.12 2.76 -29.60
N GLN A 374 13.64 1.77 -28.84
CA GLN A 374 12.22 1.56 -28.56
C GLN A 374 11.78 2.29 -27.28
N HIS A 375 10.46 2.43 -27.11
CA HIS A 375 9.83 3.06 -25.94
C HIS A 375 9.19 2.01 -25.01
N VAL A 376 9.81 0.83 -24.86
CA VAL A 376 9.20 -0.33 -24.16
C VAL A 376 8.82 0.01 -22.72
N ILE A 377 9.67 0.78 -22.01
CA ILE A 377 9.38 1.22 -20.64
C ILE A 377 8.24 2.25 -20.62
N ASP A 378 8.23 3.21 -21.53
CA ASP A 378 7.19 4.24 -21.61
C ASP A 378 5.82 3.61 -21.90
N ASP A 379 5.77 2.67 -22.86
CA ASP A 379 4.53 1.97 -23.26
C ASP A 379 3.98 1.11 -22.09
N ASP A 380 4.83 0.32 -21.44
CA ASP A 380 4.42 -0.52 -20.33
C ASP A 380 4.07 0.30 -19.08
N PHE A 381 4.77 1.42 -18.84
CA PHE A 381 4.40 2.36 -17.79
C PHE A 381 3.01 2.94 -18.04
N ALA A 382 2.75 3.47 -19.23
CA ALA A 382 1.45 4.02 -19.60
C ALA A 382 0.33 2.98 -19.47
N ALA A 383 0.56 1.76 -19.95
CA ALA A 383 -0.39 0.66 -19.83
C ALA A 383 -0.68 0.30 -18.36
N LYS A 384 0.32 0.27 -17.51
CA LYS A 384 0.15 -0.04 -16.07
C LYS A 384 -0.61 1.03 -15.33
N MET A 385 -0.35 2.31 -15.62
CA MET A 385 -1.05 3.43 -14.96
C MET A 385 -2.55 3.43 -15.24
N THR A 386 -3.04 2.71 -16.25
CA THR A 386 -4.49 2.52 -16.49
C THR A 386 -5.11 1.47 -15.57
N SER A 387 -4.32 0.66 -14.87
CA SER A 387 -4.84 -0.42 -14.01
C SER A 387 -5.44 0.13 -12.71
N PRO A 388 -6.55 -0.45 -12.21
CA PRO A 388 -7.17 -0.01 -10.95
C PRO A 388 -6.22 -0.06 -9.74
N GLY A 389 -5.30 -1.02 -9.72
CA GLY A 389 -4.31 -1.15 -8.64
C GLY A 389 -3.36 0.03 -8.59
N GLU A 390 -2.79 0.43 -9.75
CA GLU A 390 -1.89 1.58 -9.83
C GLU A 390 -2.63 2.91 -9.58
N GLN A 391 -3.88 3.04 -10.00
CA GLN A 391 -4.71 4.22 -9.69
C GLN A 391 -5.00 4.34 -8.20
N THR A 392 -5.25 3.21 -7.52
CA THR A 392 -5.44 3.20 -6.06
C THR A 392 -4.13 3.58 -5.34
N LYS A 393 -2.99 3.06 -5.81
CA LYS A 393 -1.67 3.42 -5.29
C LYS A 393 -1.37 4.91 -5.49
N ALA A 394 -1.67 5.46 -6.67
CA ALA A 394 -1.50 6.89 -6.96
C ALA A 394 -2.31 7.78 -6.01
N LEU A 395 -3.58 7.40 -5.72
CA LEU A 395 -4.39 8.10 -4.74
C LEU A 395 -3.76 8.02 -3.34
N GLN A 396 -3.28 6.86 -2.94
CA GLN A 396 -2.63 6.67 -1.64
C GLN A 396 -1.35 7.52 -1.51
N LEU A 397 -0.51 7.54 -2.55
CA LEU A 397 0.69 8.37 -2.59
C LEU A 397 0.34 9.86 -2.52
N SER A 398 -0.71 10.30 -3.21
CA SER A 398 -1.18 11.70 -3.14
C SER A 398 -1.68 12.07 -1.74
N LEU A 399 -2.37 11.17 -1.04
CA LEU A 399 -2.76 11.38 0.36
C LEU A 399 -1.54 11.40 1.29
N ASN A 400 -0.57 10.51 1.08
CA ASN A 400 0.67 10.50 1.85
C ASN A 400 1.46 11.80 1.65
N ASP A 401 1.54 12.30 0.41
CA ASP A 401 2.21 13.56 0.09
C ASP A 401 1.51 14.78 0.73
N LEU A 402 0.18 14.79 0.73
CA LEU A 402 -0.59 15.81 1.44
C LEU A 402 -0.27 15.79 2.95
N TRP A 403 -0.24 14.61 3.58
CA TRP A 403 0.12 14.46 4.98
C TRP A 403 1.57 14.88 5.26
N LEU A 404 2.49 14.53 4.36
CA LEU A 404 3.88 14.97 4.44
C LEU A 404 4.00 16.49 4.35
N THR A 405 3.27 17.12 3.43
CA THR A 405 3.24 18.59 3.28
C THR A 405 2.78 19.26 4.57
N VAL A 406 1.63 18.85 5.09
CA VAL A 406 1.10 19.40 6.35
C VAL A 406 2.06 19.15 7.51
N GLY A 407 2.66 17.96 7.58
CA GLY A 407 3.63 17.62 8.63
C GLY A 407 4.90 18.47 8.55
N LEU A 408 5.48 18.65 7.38
CA LEU A 408 6.69 19.45 7.18
C LEU A 408 6.46 20.94 7.52
N GLU A 409 5.30 21.50 7.14
CA GLU A 409 4.94 22.89 7.46
C GLU A 409 4.69 23.10 8.97
N LEU A 410 4.21 22.09 9.67
CA LEU A 410 3.99 22.15 11.12
C LEU A 410 5.28 21.89 11.94
N MET A 411 6.29 21.25 11.36
CA MET A 411 7.53 20.88 12.08
C MET A 411 8.25 22.05 12.75
N PRO A 412 8.42 23.23 12.13
CA PRO A 412 9.04 24.37 12.80
C PRO A 412 8.28 24.78 14.06
N ALA A 413 6.95 24.90 13.96
CA ALA A 413 6.08 25.24 15.09
C ALA A 413 6.11 24.16 16.20
N ILE A 414 6.16 22.88 15.81
CA ILE A 414 6.33 21.76 16.77
C ILE A 414 7.72 21.81 17.41
N GLY A 415 8.75 22.17 16.65
CA GLY A 415 10.12 22.32 17.17
C GLY A 415 10.23 23.44 18.23
N GLU A 416 9.64 24.59 17.96
CA GLU A 416 9.57 25.70 18.92
C GLU A 416 8.75 25.33 20.16
N LEU A 417 7.59 24.69 19.95
CA LEU A 417 6.76 24.18 21.03
C LEU A 417 7.49 23.11 21.84
N ALA A 418 8.20 22.19 21.20
CA ALA A 418 8.98 21.15 21.87
C ALA A 418 10.10 21.74 22.73
N GLN A 419 10.82 22.76 22.23
CA GLN A 419 11.85 23.45 23.01
C GLN A 419 11.26 24.17 24.23
N SER A 420 10.07 24.74 24.11
CA SER A 420 9.38 25.43 25.20
C SER A 420 8.77 24.44 26.21
N ILE A 421 8.25 23.30 25.75
CA ILE A 421 7.56 22.29 26.58
C ILE A 421 8.54 21.28 27.18
N THR A 422 9.66 20.95 26.51
CA THR A 422 10.59 19.92 26.99
C THR A 422 11.05 20.11 28.43
N PRO A 423 11.40 21.31 28.91
CA PRO A 423 11.74 21.53 30.31
C PRO A 423 10.56 21.23 31.25
N LEU A 424 9.34 21.64 30.85
CA LEU A 424 8.11 21.41 31.63
C LEU A 424 7.74 19.93 31.66
N VAL A 425 7.87 19.24 30.53
CA VAL A 425 7.64 17.77 30.46
C VAL A 425 8.65 17.01 31.32
N ARG A 426 9.91 17.44 31.36
CA ARG A 426 10.93 16.84 32.23
C ARG A 426 10.59 17.02 33.70
N GLN A 427 10.19 18.23 34.10
CA GLN A 427 9.75 18.51 35.48
C GLN A 427 8.48 17.73 35.82
N PHE A 428 7.50 17.70 34.94
CA PHE A 428 6.27 16.94 35.11
C PHE A 428 6.52 15.44 35.13
N SER A 429 7.40 14.94 34.27
CA SER A 429 7.79 13.51 34.29
C SER A 429 8.53 13.13 35.58
N ALA A 430 9.35 14.01 36.12
CA ALA A 430 9.99 13.79 37.44
C ALA A 430 8.91 13.73 38.54
N TRP A 431 7.97 14.71 38.53
CA TRP A 431 6.87 14.72 39.48
C TRP A 431 5.95 13.49 39.36
N LEU A 432 5.63 13.03 38.12
CA LEU A 432 4.85 11.81 37.89
C LEU A 432 5.53 10.55 38.43
N ARG A 433 6.88 10.47 38.34
CA ARG A 433 7.65 9.36 38.90
C ARG A 433 7.59 9.32 40.45
N GLU A 434 7.45 10.50 41.04
CA GLU A 434 7.30 10.64 42.49
C GLU A 434 5.86 10.35 42.97
N ASN A 435 4.87 10.38 42.02
CA ASN A 435 3.44 10.20 42.31
C ASN A 435 2.79 9.07 41.48
N PRO A 436 3.24 7.83 41.53
CA PRO A 436 2.78 6.75 40.66
C PRO A 436 1.30 6.39 40.86
N ALA A 437 0.73 6.64 42.01
CA ALA A 437 -0.68 6.37 42.30
C ALA A 437 -1.64 7.26 41.46
N LEU A 438 -1.24 8.51 41.18
CA LEU A 438 -2.01 9.43 40.32
C LEU A 438 -2.00 9.01 38.86
N VAL A 439 -0.83 8.57 38.34
CA VAL A 439 -0.68 8.08 36.95
C VAL A 439 -1.59 6.88 36.70
N GLN A 440 -1.60 5.93 37.64
CA GLN A 440 -2.46 4.75 37.57
C GLN A 440 -3.95 5.12 37.67
N GLY A 441 -4.30 6.13 38.45
CA GLY A 441 -5.66 6.61 38.60
C GLY A 441 -6.21 7.22 37.33
N VAL A 442 -5.49 8.15 36.71
CA VAL A 442 -5.91 8.82 35.46
C VAL A 442 -6.00 7.84 34.28
N ALA A 443 -5.00 6.96 34.11
CA ALA A 443 -5.02 5.94 33.07
C ALA A 443 -6.23 5.00 33.20
N LYS A 444 -6.59 4.62 34.43
CA LYS A 444 -7.78 3.79 34.71
C LYS A 444 -9.08 4.49 34.34
N VAL A 445 -9.25 5.77 34.69
CA VAL A 445 -10.47 6.55 34.40
C VAL A 445 -10.65 6.73 32.90
N VAL A 446 -9.62 7.12 32.15
CA VAL A 446 -9.69 7.29 30.69
C VAL A 446 -10.02 5.95 30.01
N SER A 447 -9.39 4.86 30.44
CA SER A 447 -9.66 3.52 29.89
C SER A 447 -11.12 3.08 30.15
N VAL A 448 -11.66 3.36 31.33
CA VAL A 448 -13.06 3.02 31.68
C VAL A 448 -14.06 3.80 30.85
N ILE A 449 -13.88 5.11 30.68
CA ILE A 449 -14.78 5.95 29.87
C ILE A 449 -14.78 5.45 28.41
N TRP A 450 -13.62 5.14 27.87
CA TRP A 450 -13.47 4.67 26.51
C TRP A 450 -14.10 3.28 26.29
N LEU A 451 -13.87 2.35 27.20
CA LEU A 451 -14.47 1.01 27.21
C LEU A 451 -16.00 1.07 27.38
N PHE A 452 -16.50 1.99 28.19
CA PHE A 452 -17.93 2.19 28.39
C PHE A 452 -18.63 2.66 27.11
N ASN A 453 -18.03 3.62 26.37
CA ASN A 453 -18.58 4.06 25.07
C ASN A 453 -18.59 2.93 24.03
N GLY A 454 -17.56 2.10 23.98
CA GLY A 454 -17.51 0.92 23.14
C GLY A 454 -18.60 -0.09 23.48
N ALA A 455 -18.78 -0.37 24.78
CA ALA A 455 -19.83 -1.27 25.26
C ALA A 455 -21.24 -0.76 24.94
N LEU A 456 -21.50 0.55 25.05
CA LEU A 456 -22.77 1.14 24.66
C LEU A 456 -23.08 0.97 23.17
N ASN A 457 -22.08 1.08 22.28
CA ASN A 457 -22.27 0.85 20.85
C ASN A 457 -22.60 -0.62 20.57
N ILE A 458 -21.95 -1.55 21.25
CA ILE A 458 -22.23 -2.99 21.15
C ILE A 458 -23.66 -3.30 21.65
N LEU A 459 -24.10 -2.71 22.77
CA LEU A 459 -25.46 -2.87 23.29
C LEU A 459 -26.51 -2.31 22.31
N ARG A 460 -26.27 -1.14 21.72
CA ARG A 460 -27.17 -0.54 20.72
C ARG A 460 -27.24 -1.42 19.45
N LEU A 461 -26.12 -1.98 19.02
CA LEU A 461 -26.09 -2.92 17.89
C LEU A 461 -26.87 -4.19 18.23
N GLY A 462 -26.72 -4.75 19.43
CA GLY A 462 -27.47 -5.90 19.91
C GLY A 462 -28.98 -5.63 19.94
N ALA A 463 -29.41 -4.49 20.45
CA ALA A 463 -30.82 -4.08 20.46
C ALA A 463 -31.38 -3.92 19.03
N ASN A 464 -30.62 -3.33 18.11
CA ASN A 464 -31.01 -3.22 16.69
C ASN A 464 -31.14 -4.58 16.01
N LEU A 465 -30.23 -5.52 16.29
CA LEU A 465 -30.30 -6.90 15.79
C LEU A 465 -31.53 -7.66 16.30
N ILE A 466 -31.98 -7.39 17.52
CA ILE A 466 -33.21 -7.96 18.10
C ILE A 466 -34.45 -7.34 17.45
N ALA A 467 -34.49 -6.01 17.25
CA ALA A 467 -35.63 -5.31 16.65
C ALA A 467 -35.83 -5.61 15.15
N SER A 468 -34.75 -5.84 14.41
CA SER A 468 -34.77 -6.02 12.95
C SER A 468 -35.70 -7.13 12.45
N PRO A 469 -35.77 -8.35 13.05
CA PRO A 469 -36.72 -9.39 12.63
C PRO A 469 -38.19 -8.97 12.77
N PHE A 470 -38.55 -8.26 13.84
CA PHE A 470 -39.91 -7.83 14.06
C PHE A 470 -40.36 -6.76 13.04
N ILE A 471 -39.48 -5.83 12.68
CA ILE A 471 -39.75 -4.85 11.62
C ILE A 471 -40.00 -5.55 10.29
N ARG A 472 -39.22 -6.58 9.97
CA ARG A 472 -39.40 -7.39 8.76
C ARG A 472 -40.67 -8.21 8.74
N LEU A 473 -41.10 -8.75 9.88
CA LEU A 473 -42.35 -9.47 10.02
C LEU A 473 -43.54 -8.56 9.76
N ILE A 474 -43.54 -7.34 10.30
CA ILE A 474 -44.61 -6.35 10.07
C ILE A 474 -44.67 -6.00 8.57
N ASP A 475 -43.54 -5.79 7.93
CA ASP A 475 -43.47 -5.48 6.49
C ASP A 475 -44.06 -6.62 5.63
N ILE A 476 -43.72 -7.89 5.94
CA ILE A 476 -44.26 -9.06 5.26
C ILE A 476 -45.76 -9.17 5.47
N PHE A 477 -46.24 -9.02 6.71
CA PHE A 477 -47.67 -9.08 7.04
C PHE A 477 -48.49 -8.00 6.28
N LEU A 478 -47.97 -6.78 6.20
CA LEU A 478 -48.60 -5.70 5.44
C LEU A 478 -48.63 -5.98 3.94
N LYS A 479 -47.59 -6.58 3.37
CA LYS A 479 -47.55 -7.00 1.97
C LYS A 479 -48.55 -8.11 1.63
N VAL A 480 -48.74 -9.09 2.53
CA VAL A 480 -49.76 -10.13 2.37
C VAL A 480 -51.15 -9.50 2.41
N LYS A 481 -51.40 -8.63 3.38
CA LYS A 481 -52.69 -7.91 3.53
C LYS A 481 -52.99 -7.03 2.31
N ALA A 482 -51.98 -6.38 1.75
CA ALA A 482 -52.12 -5.58 0.53
C ALA A 482 -52.38 -6.45 -0.70
N GLY A 483 -51.71 -7.58 -0.84
CA GLY A 483 -51.92 -8.56 -1.92
C GLY A 483 -53.35 -9.12 -1.93
N LEU A 484 -53.93 -9.38 -0.76
CA LEU A 484 -55.32 -9.78 -0.61
C LEU A 484 -56.29 -8.66 -1.01
N ALA A 485 -56.01 -7.39 -0.64
CA ALA A 485 -56.82 -6.23 -0.99
C ALA A 485 -56.82 -5.92 -2.49
N LEU A 486 -55.81 -6.32 -3.22
CA LEU A 486 -55.73 -6.18 -4.68
C LEU A 486 -56.46 -7.26 -5.49
N GLY A 487 -57.22 -8.16 -4.82
CA GLY A 487 -58.20 -9.07 -5.44
C GLY A 487 -57.60 -10.30 -6.11
N GLY A 488 -56.40 -10.75 -5.72
CA GLY A 488 -55.73 -11.89 -6.34
C GLY A 488 -55.25 -12.94 -5.34
N GLY A 489 -55.99 -14.06 -5.18
CA GLY A 489 -55.55 -15.24 -4.41
C GLY A 489 -54.16 -15.76 -4.91
N SER A 490 -53.89 -15.68 -6.19
CA SER A 490 -52.60 -16.04 -6.78
C SER A 490 -51.45 -15.06 -6.37
N ARG A 491 -51.73 -13.78 -6.15
CA ARG A 491 -50.77 -12.76 -5.69
C ARG A 491 -50.48 -12.90 -4.20
N ALA A 492 -51.50 -13.21 -3.38
CA ALA A 492 -51.32 -13.56 -1.99
C ALA A 492 -50.49 -14.85 -1.84
N LEU A 493 -50.66 -15.85 -2.72
CA LEU A 493 -49.88 -17.08 -2.78
C LEU A 493 -48.41 -16.82 -3.21
N SER A 494 -48.15 -15.90 -4.12
CA SER A 494 -46.77 -15.55 -4.51
C SER A 494 -46.03 -14.80 -3.39
N VAL A 495 -46.73 -13.95 -2.63
CA VAL A 495 -46.20 -13.32 -1.41
C VAL A 495 -46.02 -14.34 -0.29
N LEU A 496 -46.92 -15.35 -0.15
CA LEU A 496 -46.75 -16.46 0.78
C LEU A 496 -45.63 -17.42 0.39
N LYS A 497 -45.39 -17.66 -0.91
CA LYS A 497 -44.22 -18.44 -1.38
C LYS A 497 -42.90 -17.73 -1.09
N SER A 498 -42.85 -16.41 -1.26
CA SER A 498 -41.71 -15.61 -0.81
C SER A 498 -41.58 -15.57 0.72
N PHE A 499 -42.70 -15.78 1.45
CA PHE A 499 -42.74 -15.98 2.90
C PHE A 499 -42.12 -17.32 3.32
N GLY A 500 -42.36 -18.43 2.58
CA GLY A 500 -41.73 -19.75 2.84
C GLY A 500 -40.21 -19.71 2.76
N ASN A 501 -39.67 -18.96 1.80
CA ASN A 501 -38.24 -18.67 1.70
C ASN A 501 -37.76 -17.65 2.76
N GLY A 502 -38.61 -16.70 3.15
CA GLY A 502 -38.39 -15.74 4.24
C GLY A 502 -38.48 -16.37 5.63
N ALA A 503 -39.35 -17.37 5.82
CA ALA A 503 -39.49 -18.09 7.09
C ALA A 503 -38.24 -18.94 7.39
N LYS A 504 -37.62 -19.59 6.39
CA LYS A 504 -36.30 -20.23 6.54
C LYS A 504 -35.23 -19.23 6.95
N SER A 505 -35.22 -18.05 6.31
CA SER A 505 -34.30 -16.95 6.66
C SER A 505 -34.63 -16.37 8.03
N LEU A 506 -35.92 -16.35 8.43
CA LEU A 506 -36.38 -15.89 9.73
C LEU A 506 -36.03 -16.87 10.85
N THR A 507 -36.19 -18.17 10.63
CA THR A 507 -35.76 -19.21 11.58
C THR A 507 -34.24 -19.17 11.77
N MET A 508 -33.47 -18.91 10.71
CA MET A 508 -32.03 -18.72 10.77
C MET A 508 -31.63 -17.38 11.44
N LEU A 509 -32.41 -16.31 11.23
CA LEU A 509 -32.23 -14.99 11.86
C LEU A 509 -32.67 -14.98 13.32
N LEU A 510 -33.79 -15.60 13.66
CA LEU A 510 -34.27 -15.73 15.05
C LEU A 510 -33.38 -16.72 15.82
N GLY A 511 -33.02 -17.87 15.23
CA GLY A 511 -32.12 -18.84 15.86
C GLY A 511 -30.70 -18.31 16.03
N ASN A 512 -30.11 -17.79 14.96
CA ASN A 512 -28.71 -17.33 14.98
C ASN A 512 -28.54 -15.86 15.34
N GLY A 513 -29.46 -14.98 14.94
CA GLY A 513 -29.38 -13.53 15.18
C GLY A 513 -29.79 -13.15 16.60
N LEU A 514 -30.93 -13.68 17.07
CA LEU A 514 -31.42 -13.39 18.42
C LEU A 514 -30.51 -14.02 19.48
N ILE A 515 -30.09 -15.29 19.28
CA ILE A 515 -29.19 -15.98 20.21
C ILE A 515 -27.80 -15.32 20.19
N LYS A 516 -27.29 -14.93 19.02
CA LYS A 516 -26.02 -14.17 18.94
C LYS A 516 -26.15 -12.78 19.56
N GLY A 517 -27.26 -12.07 19.30
CA GLY A 517 -27.53 -10.77 19.90
C GLY A 517 -27.66 -10.84 21.42
N LEU A 518 -28.47 -11.79 21.95
CA LEU A 518 -28.61 -12.04 23.39
C LEU A 518 -27.29 -12.50 24.04
N ARG A 519 -26.53 -13.37 23.36
CA ARG A 519 -25.23 -13.82 23.86
C ARG A 519 -24.22 -12.67 23.91
N LEU A 520 -24.22 -11.78 22.90
CA LEU A 520 -23.38 -10.62 22.83
C LEU A 520 -23.74 -9.59 23.93
N VAL A 521 -25.03 -9.34 24.13
CA VAL A 521 -25.54 -8.52 25.23
C VAL A 521 -25.21 -9.15 26.58
N GLY A 522 -25.44 -10.45 26.75
CA GLY A 522 -25.15 -11.16 28.00
C GLY A 522 -23.66 -11.20 28.32
N GLN A 523 -22.81 -11.47 27.34
CA GLN A 523 -21.36 -11.41 27.51
C GLN A 523 -20.86 -10.02 27.85
N THR A 524 -21.45 -8.98 27.26
CA THR A 524 -21.12 -7.58 27.56
C THR A 524 -21.51 -7.20 28.98
N PHE A 525 -22.70 -7.65 29.47
CA PHE A 525 -23.11 -7.47 30.86
C PHE A 525 -22.24 -8.23 31.85
N ILE A 526 -21.87 -9.48 31.56
CA ILE A 526 -20.95 -10.25 32.41
C ILE A 526 -19.57 -9.61 32.44
N TRP A 527 -19.09 -9.11 31.30
CA TRP A 527 -17.80 -8.44 31.18
C TRP A 527 -17.81 -7.09 31.90
N LEU A 528 -18.87 -6.27 31.71
CA LEU A 528 -19.09 -5.04 32.46
C LEU A 528 -19.20 -5.31 33.98
N GLY A 529 -19.95 -6.34 34.37
CA GLY A 529 -20.10 -6.75 35.76
C GLY A 529 -18.76 -7.16 36.37
N ARG A 530 -17.95 -7.95 35.66
CA ARG A 530 -16.58 -8.31 36.11
C ARG A 530 -15.65 -7.10 36.15
N ALA A 531 -15.68 -6.23 35.14
CA ALA A 531 -14.89 -4.99 35.12
C ALA A 531 -15.26 -4.04 36.26
N LEU A 532 -16.54 -4.01 36.64
CA LEU A 532 -17.07 -3.19 37.74
C LEU A 532 -16.80 -3.81 39.13
N LEU A 533 -16.90 -5.15 39.28
CA LEU A 533 -16.81 -5.84 40.56
C LEU A 533 -15.36 -6.24 40.95
N MET A 534 -14.44 -6.37 40.00
CA MET A 534 -13.05 -6.76 40.27
C MET A 534 -12.07 -5.59 40.33
N ASN A 535 -12.53 -4.34 40.27
CA ASN A 535 -11.68 -3.17 40.29
C ASN A 535 -12.12 -2.19 41.39
N PRO A 536 -11.19 -1.50 42.12
CA PRO A 536 -11.52 -0.37 43.00
C PRO A 536 -12.34 0.75 42.33
N VAL A 537 -12.57 0.63 41.03
CA VAL A 537 -13.44 1.49 40.19
C VAL A 537 -14.93 1.39 40.53
N GLY A 538 -15.40 0.36 41.22
CA GLY A 538 -16.73 0.37 41.83
C GLY A 538 -16.94 1.55 42.80
N LEU A 539 -15.88 1.93 43.51
CA LEU A 539 -15.83 3.15 44.31
C LEU A 539 -15.80 4.41 43.41
N THR A 540 -15.18 4.38 42.26
CA THR A 540 -15.08 5.51 41.32
C THR A 540 -16.40 5.74 40.60
N ILE A 541 -17.18 4.70 40.28
CA ILE A 541 -18.53 4.83 39.71
C ILE A 541 -19.53 5.40 40.74
N THR A 542 -19.40 5.00 42.01
CA THR A 542 -20.15 5.61 43.10
C THR A 542 -19.74 7.08 43.26
N ALA A 543 -18.45 7.40 43.06
CA ALA A 543 -17.95 8.77 43.05
C ALA A 543 -18.44 9.56 41.81
N ILE A 544 -18.54 8.95 40.62
CA ILE A 544 -19.05 9.57 39.39
C ILE A 544 -20.60 9.75 39.49
N ALA A 545 -21.34 8.78 40.04
CA ALA A 545 -22.73 8.92 40.33
C ALA A 545 -22.99 10.00 41.42
N GLY A 546 -22.10 10.07 42.42
CA GLY A 546 -22.04 11.15 43.38
C GLY A 546 -21.70 12.50 42.74
N ALA A 547 -20.75 12.54 41.82
CA ALA A 547 -20.43 13.76 41.07
C ALA A 547 -21.55 14.19 40.11
N ALA A 548 -22.26 13.25 39.46
CA ALA A 548 -23.42 13.55 38.64
C ALA A 548 -24.61 14.07 39.51
N TYR A 549 -24.78 13.52 40.72
CA TYR A 549 -25.73 14.02 41.67
C TYR A 549 -25.35 15.42 42.21
N LEU A 550 -24.05 15.65 42.45
CA LEU A 550 -23.56 16.96 42.85
C LEU A 550 -23.68 17.98 41.70
N LEU A 551 -23.41 17.59 40.44
CA LEU A 551 -23.67 18.39 39.26
C LEU A 551 -25.15 18.77 39.13
N TYR A 552 -26.07 17.85 39.38
CA TYR A 552 -27.49 18.11 39.35
C TYR A 552 -27.92 19.04 40.50
N ARG A 553 -27.42 18.79 41.72
CA ARG A 553 -27.76 19.57 42.91
C ARG A 553 -27.13 20.97 42.91
N TYR A 554 -25.98 21.14 42.28
CA TYR A 554 -25.24 22.40 42.21
C TYR A 554 -25.29 23.02 40.80
N TRP A 555 -26.35 22.74 40.03
CA TRP A 555 -26.48 23.26 38.67
C TRP A 555 -26.47 24.78 38.59
N GLU A 556 -27.08 25.48 39.55
CA GLU A 556 -27.09 26.94 39.60
C GLU A 556 -25.70 27.56 39.76
N PRO A 557 -24.83 27.12 40.68
CA PRO A 557 -23.44 27.58 40.73
C PRO A 557 -22.63 27.24 39.45
N ILE A 558 -22.89 26.09 38.84
CA ILE A 558 -22.21 25.64 37.61
C ILE A 558 -22.64 26.49 36.42
N SER A 559 -23.94 26.76 36.28
CA SER A 559 -24.45 27.63 35.21
C SER A 559 -23.99 29.07 35.40
N GLY A 560 -23.88 29.57 36.65
CA GLY A 560 -23.27 30.85 36.98
C GLY A 560 -21.80 30.94 36.61
N PHE A 561 -21.05 29.88 36.81
CA PHE A 561 -19.66 29.77 36.35
C PHE A 561 -19.56 29.88 34.83
N PHE A 562 -20.37 29.13 34.07
CA PHE A 562 -20.38 29.22 32.63
C PHE A 562 -20.83 30.57 32.09
N ALA A 563 -21.80 31.22 32.75
CA ALA A 563 -22.19 32.58 32.44
C ALA A 563 -21.03 33.58 32.67
N GLY A 564 -20.28 33.43 33.78
CA GLY A 564 -19.07 34.21 34.03
C GLY A 564 -17.93 33.96 33.03
N VAL A 565 -17.78 32.71 32.56
CA VAL A 565 -16.85 32.36 31.48
C VAL A 565 -17.27 33.04 30.18
N TRP A 566 -18.54 33.03 29.85
CA TRP A 566 -19.07 33.65 28.65
C TRP A 566 -18.83 35.18 28.62
N GLU A 567 -19.07 35.85 29.74
CA GLU A 567 -18.80 37.29 29.88
C GLU A 567 -17.28 37.61 29.73
N ARG A 568 -16.38 36.75 30.22
CA ARG A 568 -14.93 36.92 30.02
C ARG A 568 -14.52 36.71 28.58
N ILE A 569 -15.10 35.73 27.88
CA ILE A 569 -14.91 35.52 26.46
C ILE A 569 -15.32 36.78 25.69
N LYS A 570 -16.48 37.32 25.97
CA LYS A 570 -17.01 38.54 25.34
C LYS A 570 -16.07 39.74 25.58
N THR A 571 -15.67 39.97 26.82
CA THR A 571 -14.72 41.02 27.18
C THR A 571 -13.36 40.84 26.48
N ALA A 572 -12.91 39.61 26.31
CA ALA A 572 -11.64 39.34 25.58
C ALA A 572 -11.78 39.66 24.09
N PHE A 573 -12.90 39.40 23.47
CA PHE A 573 -13.19 39.77 22.08
C PHE A 573 -13.30 41.30 21.92
N ASP A 574 -13.89 42.00 22.89
CA ASP A 574 -13.95 43.44 22.93
C ASP A 574 -12.55 44.08 23.08
N GLY A 575 -11.60 43.38 23.69
CA GLY A 575 -10.18 43.74 23.80
C GLY A 575 -9.31 43.48 22.56
N GLY A 576 -9.91 43.03 21.46
CA GLY A 576 -9.22 42.73 20.19
C GLY A 576 -8.23 41.55 20.28
N ILE A 577 -7.23 41.53 19.39
CA ILE A 577 -6.24 40.45 19.29
C ILE A 577 -5.48 40.23 20.61
N ALA A 578 -5.13 41.28 21.32
CA ALA A 578 -4.44 41.18 22.61
C ALA A 578 -5.33 40.51 23.70
N GLY A 579 -6.61 40.83 23.72
CA GLY A 579 -7.59 40.24 24.63
C GLY A 579 -7.80 38.75 24.36
N VAL A 580 -7.93 38.37 23.08
CA VAL A 580 -8.09 36.97 22.65
C VAL A 580 -6.83 36.14 22.97
N THR A 581 -5.64 36.70 22.75
CA THR A 581 -4.36 36.04 23.08
C THR A 581 -4.25 35.76 24.58
N ARG A 582 -4.59 36.73 25.42
CA ARG A 582 -4.65 36.54 26.88
C ARG A 582 -5.66 35.45 27.28
N LEU A 583 -6.83 35.47 26.69
CA LEU A 583 -7.85 34.45 26.96
C LEU A 583 -7.35 33.06 26.60
N ILE A 584 -6.69 32.88 25.43
CA ILE A 584 -6.14 31.58 24.99
C ILE A 584 -5.04 31.12 25.96
N LEU A 585 -4.15 32.02 26.38
CA LEU A 585 -3.11 31.70 27.35
C LEU A 585 -3.69 31.28 28.71
N ASP A 586 -4.65 32.03 29.22
CA ASP A 586 -5.29 31.77 30.51
C ASP A 586 -6.20 30.52 30.53
N TRP A 587 -6.71 30.12 29.37
CA TRP A 587 -7.56 28.93 29.19
C TRP A 587 -6.81 27.77 28.54
N SER A 588 -5.52 27.96 28.22
CA SER A 588 -4.66 26.84 27.85
C SER A 588 -4.58 25.80 28.99
N PRO A 589 -4.23 24.55 28.68
CA PRO A 589 -3.99 23.54 29.73
C PRO A 589 -3.05 24.03 30.85
N LEU A 590 -2.07 24.89 30.50
CA LEU A 590 -1.15 25.53 31.44
C LEU A 590 -1.85 26.61 32.29
N GLY A 591 -2.66 27.47 31.68
CA GLY A 591 -3.39 28.50 32.40
C GLY A 591 -4.45 27.92 33.33
N LEU A 592 -5.13 26.83 32.93
CA LEU A 592 -6.06 26.09 33.77
C LEU A 592 -5.34 25.41 34.95
N PHE A 593 -4.16 24.81 34.67
CA PHE A 593 -3.32 24.21 35.69
C PHE A 593 -2.81 25.27 36.67
N TYR A 594 -2.35 26.42 36.18
CA TYR A 594 -1.93 27.56 37.00
C TYR A 594 -3.05 28.02 37.95
N ARG A 595 -4.29 28.18 37.48
CA ARG A 595 -5.43 28.57 38.32
C ARG A 595 -5.79 27.53 39.36
N ALA A 596 -5.73 26.24 39.01
CA ALA A 596 -5.96 25.17 39.98
C ALA A 596 -4.89 25.13 41.07
N PHE A 597 -3.63 25.42 40.73
CA PHE A 597 -2.52 25.47 41.66
C PHE A 597 -2.47 26.79 42.45
N ALA A 598 -2.81 27.92 41.85
CA ALA A 598 -2.85 29.21 42.54
C ALA A 598 -3.79 29.19 43.73
N GLY A 599 -4.98 28.56 43.59
CA GLY A 599 -5.91 28.39 44.71
C GLY A 599 -5.40 27.50 45.85
N VAL A 600 -4.54 26.52 45.55
CA VAL A 600 -3.90 25.67 46.56
C VAL A 600 -2.74 26.42 47.24
N LEU A 601 -1.96 27.19 46.50
CA LEU A 601 -0.83 27.96 47.02
C LEU A 601 -1.26 29.17 47.86
N ASP A 602 -2.38 29.79 47.48
CA ASP A 602 -3.03 30.85 48.25
C ASP A 602 -3.46 30.35 49.62
N TRP A 603 -3.97 29.08 49.70
CA TRP A 603 -4.27 28.43 50.98
C TRP A 603 -3.04 28.22 51.86
N PHE A 604 -1.81 28.13 51.26
CA PHE A 604 -0.52 28.07 51.94
C PHE A 604 0.13 29.45 52.17
N GLY A 605 -0.56 30.55 51.85
CA GLY A 605 -0.06 31.91 52.01
C GLY A 605 0.96 32.39 50.97
N ILE A 606 0.98 31.76 49.80
CA ILE A 606 1.82 32.14 48.69
C ILE A 606 0.97 32.85 47.64
N GLU A 607 1.04 34.17 47.55
CA GLU A 607 0.35 34.98 46.55
C GLU A 607 1.01 34.83 45.18
N LEU A 608 0.24 34.42 44.17
CA LEU A 608 0.64 34.38 42.78
C LEU A 608 -0.14 35.45 41.98
N PRO A 609 0.37 35.88 40.79
CA PRO A 609 -0.37 36.77 39.91
C PRO A 609 -1.77 36.26 39.60
N ALA A 610 -2.74 37.17 39.38
CA ALA A 610 -4.16 36.84 39.24
C ALA A 610 -4.48 36.02 37.94
N SER A 611 -3.57 36.06 36.95
CA SER A 611 -3.70 35.29 35.70
C SER A 611 -2.33 34.77 35.23
N PHE A 612 -2.36 33.71 34.42
CA PHE A 612 -1.14 33.13 33.82
C PHE A 612 -0.48 34.06 32.79
N SER A 613 -1.27 34.99 32.25
CA SER A 613 -0.82 35.98 31.24
C SER A 613 -0.21 37.23 31.84
N GLU A 614 -0.26 37.41 33.16
CA GLU A 614 0.43 38.43 33.94
C GLU A 614 1.77 37.91 34.48
#